data_88dea36a2a0f01418e243b034132d6b3
#
_entry.id   88dea36a2a0f01418e243b034132d6b3
#
_cell.length_a   1.000
_cell.length_b   1.000
_cell.length_c   1.000
_cell.angle_alpha   90.00
_cell.angle_beta   90.00
_cell.angle_gamma   90.00
#
_symmetry.space_group_name_H-M   'P 1'
#
loop_
_entity.id
_entity.type
_entity.pdbx_description
1 polymer ?
#
loop_
_entity_poly.entity_id
_entity_poly.type
_entity_poly.pdbx_seq_one_letter_code
_entity_poly.pdbx_strand_id
1 'polypeptide(L)'
;NNLGLGACFSFGPIADEVQANGLHNWFASNGGQAQLRHTDEQGRQLFWVYLSPQESRQEAMETIKSFQNVGVRDFRLIVKGNMQNAISMGLFSSQAAVNNRLNELKKKGYKPVVVPYSDGKRVFWVDAKLSTDQAILDKVFNDYPSRFSSVPVKCTEIAIESEYS
;
A
#
# COMPACT_ATOMS: atom_id res chain seq x y z
N ASN A 1 0.43 -23.49 -28.06
CA ASN A 1 1.56 -23.22 -28.89
C ASN A 1 1.64 -21.74 -29.27
N ASN A 2 2.74 -21.12 -28.94
CA ASN A 2 2.90 -19.69 -29.09
C ASN A 2 3.83 -19.28 -30.20
N LEU A 3 3.82 -20.00 -31.29
CA LEU A 3 4.68 -19.76 -32.41
C LEU A 3 4.85 -18.26 -32.71
N GLY A 4 5.97 -17.69 -32.28
CA GLY A 4 6.28 -16.30 -32.52
C GLY A 4 5.45 -15.30 -31.75
N LEU A 5 4.55 -15.75 -30.87
CA LEU A 5 3.67 -14.83 -30.13
C LEU A 5 4.28 -14.31 -28.83
N GLY A 6 5.38 -14.89 -28.38
CA GLY A 6 5.99 -14.51 -27.12
C GLY A 6 5.39 -15.24 -25.93
N ALA A 7 5.98 -15.01 -24.76
CA ALA A 7 5.54 -15.55 -23.49
C ALA A 7 5.13 -14.40 -22.58
N CYS A 8 4.06 -14.59 -21.83
CA CYS A 8 3.54 -13.57 -20.94
C CYS A 8 3.68 -13.97 -19.48
N PHE A 9 4.03 -13.02 -18.66
CA PHE A 9 4.26 -13.21 -17.22
C PHE A 9 3.63 -12.07 -16.45
N SER A 10 3.14 -12.37 -15.29
CA SER A 10 2.68 -11.35 -14.33
C SER A 10 3.63 -11.34 -13.15
N PHE A 11 4.26 -10.20 -12.91
CA PHE A 11 5.21 -10.00 -11.82
C PHE A 11 4.54 -9.27 -10.68
N GLY A 12 4.59 -9.84 -9.50
CA GLY A 12 4.00 -9.26 -8.30
C GLY A 12 3.53 -10.33 -7.31
N PRO A 13 2.81 -9.93 -6.27
CA PRO A 13 2.42 -8.56 -5.96
C PRO A 13 3.60 -7.70 -5.49
N ILE A 14 3.58 -6.43 -5.84
CA ILE A 14 4.64 -5.49 -5.48
C ILE A 14 4.00 -4.41 -4.61
N ALA A 15 4.51 -4.24 -3.40
CA ALA A 15 3.91 -3.31 -2.46
C ALA A 15 4.23 -1.85 -2.78
N ASP A 16 5.42 -1.59 -3.31
CA ASP A 16 5.92 -0.25 -3.54
C ASP A 16 5.76 0.14 -5.01
N GLU A 17 5.00 1.20 -5.26
CA GLU A 17 4.77 1.70 -6.61
C GLU A 17 6.06 2.11 -7.31
N VAL A 18 7.03 2.66 -6.60
CA VAL A 18 8.33 3.05 -7.17
C VAL A 18 9.06 1.82 -7.70
N GLN A 19 9.04 0.72 -6.96
CA GLN A 19 9.66 -0.52 -7.41
C GLN A 19 8.93 -1.11 -8.62
N ALA A 20 7.60 -1.03 -8.62
CA ALA A 20 6.81 -1.51 -9.76
C ALA A 20 7.08 -0.70 -11.01
N ASN A 21 7.19 0.63 -10.88
CA ASN A 21 7.57 1.50 -11.99
C ASN A 21 8.97 1.18 -12.49
N GLY A 22 9.90 0.89 -11.59
CA GLY A 22 11.25 0.49 -11.94
C GLY A 22 11.28 -0.78 -12.77
N LEU A 23 10.49 -1.76 -12.39
CA LEU A 23 10.38 -3.02 -13.16
C LEU A 23 9.75 -2.77 -14.53
N HIS A 24 8.68 -2.00 -14.59
CA HIS A 24 8.04 -1.63 -15.85
C HIS A 24 9.06 -0.97 -16.79
N ASN A 25 9.82 -0.02 -16.28
CA ASN A 25 10.82 0.72 -17.07
C ASN A 25 11.96 -0.19 -17.51
N TRP A 26 12.33 -1.17 -16.69
CA TRP A 26 13.34 -2.14 -17.08
C TRP A 26 12.92 -2.89 -18.35
N PHE A 27 11.67 -3.36 -18.42
CA PHE A 27 11.16 -4.05 -19.61
C PHE A 27 11.16 -3.13 -20.82
N ALA A 28 10.72 -1.88 -20.66
CA ALA A 28 10.72 -0.92 -21.75
C ALA A 28 12.13 -0.69 -22.31
N SER A 29 13.13 -0.67 -21.44
CA SER A 29 14.53 -0.44 -21.83
C SER A 29 15.21 -1.70 -22.41
N ASN A 30 14.64 -2.87 -22.21
CA ASN A 30 15.24 -4.15 -22.61
C ASN A 30 14.40 -4.87 -23.66
N GLY A 31 13.60 -4.15 -24.43
CA GLY A 31 12.90 -4.67 -25.59
C GLY A 31 11.63 -5.44 -25.30
N GLY A 32 11.16 -5.41 -24.07
CA GLY A 32 9.90 -6.03 -23.70
C GLY A 32 8.72 -5.08 -23.83
N GLN A 33 7.54 -5.66 -23.85
CA GLN A 33 6.28 -4.91 -23.70
C GLN A 33 5.76 -5.17 -22.29
N ALA A 34 5.41 -4.13 -21.58
CA ALA A 34 4.92 -4.29 -20.21
C ALA A 34 3.87 -3.26 -19.88
N GLN A 35 3.00 -3.61 -18.96
CA GLN A 35 1.96 -2.73 -18.45
C GLN A 35 1.91 -2.83 -16.94
N LEU A 36 1.85 -1.67 -16.30
CA LEU A 36 1.66 -1.56 -14.86
C LEU A 36 0.17 -1.55 -14.56
N ARG A 37 -0.26 -2.34 -13.60
CA ARG A 37 -1.62 -2.32 -13.06
C ARG A 37 -1.58 -2.45 -11.56
N HIS A 38 -2.69 -2.17 -10.93
CA HIS A 38 -2.82 -2.36 -9.49
C HIS A 38 -4.09 -3.15 -9.17
N THR A 39 -4.05 -3.79 -8.03
CA THR A 39 -5.23 -4.41 -7.42
C THR A 39 -5.31 -3.94 -5.97
N ASP A 40 -6.52 -3.82 -5.47
CA ASP A 40 -6.75 -3.44 -4.09
C ASP A 40 -7.07 -4.71 -3.30
N GLU A 41 -6.19 -5.08 -2.38
CA GLU A 41 -6.44 -6.19 -1.48
C GLU A 41 -7.41 -5.74 -0.41
N GLN A 42 -8.47 -6.51 -0.22
CA GLN A 42 -9.46 -6.20 0.79
C GLN A 42 -8.84 -6.33 2.17
N GLY A 43 -9.01 -5.30 2.98
CA GLY A 43 -8.54 -5.29 4.35
C GLY A 43 -9.66 -5.49 5.34
N ARG A 44 -9.29 -5.48 6.62
CA ARG A 44 -10.23 -5.53 7.71
C ARG A 44 -10.93 -4.18 7.84
N GLN A 45 -12.20 -4.22 8.22
CA GLN A 45 -12.93 -3.02 8.61
C GLN A 45 -12.59 -2.71 10.07
N LEU A 46 -12.02 -1.54 10.29
CA LEU A 46 -11.59 -1.10 11.59
C LEU A 46 -12.24 0.25 11.91
N PHE A 47 -12.05 0.68 13.15
CA PHE A 47 -12.41 2.01 13.60
C PHE A 47 -11.14 2.71 14.09
N TRP A 48 -10.90 3.90 13.60
CA TRP A 48 -9.76 4.71 14.00
C TRP A 48 -10.23 5.81 14.94
N VAL A 49 -9.64 5.84 16.13
CA VAL A 49 -9.89 6.88 17.13
C VAL A 49 -8.70 7.83 17.12
N TYR A 50 -8.98 9.12 17.06
CA TYR A 50 -7.90 10.12 17.06
C TYR A 50 -8.37 11.41 17.72
N LEU A 51 -7.41 12.22 18.14
CA LEU A 51 -7.64 13.61 18.50
C LEU A 51 -7.30 14.46 17.30
N SER A 52 -8.17 15.40 16.96
CA SER A 52 -8.05 16.23 15.75
C SER A 52 -6.71 16.96 15.69
N PRO A 53 -6.21 17.27 14.48
CA PRO A 53 -4.96 18.00 14.34
C PRO A 53 -4.95 19.27 15.18
N GLN A 54 -3.89 19.42 15.95
CA GLN A 54 -3.64 20.65 16.70
C GLN A 54 -3.06 21.70 15.76
N GLU A 55 -3.12 22.97 16.15
CA GLU A 55 -2.64 24.05 15.29
C GLU A 55 -1.12 24.03 15.10
N SER A 56 -0.39 23.39 16.00
CA SER A 56 1.05 23.27 15.90
C SER A 56 1.52 21.97 16.52
N ARG A 57 2.75 21.58 16.15
CA ARG A 57 3.40 20.43 16.79
C ARG A 57 3.58 20.67 18.28
N GLN A 58 3.87 21.89 18.68
CA GLN A 58 4.03 22.23 20.09
C GLN A 58 2.76 21.95 20.87
N GLU A 59 1.61 22.36 20.35
CA GLU A 59 0.32 22.09 21.00
C GLU A 59 0.03 20.60 21.08
N ALA A 60 0.34 19.86 20.02
CA ALA A 60 0.17 18.41 20.03
C ALA A 60 1.06 17.76 21.10
N MET A 61 2.30 18.22 21.24
CA MET A 61 3.21 17.72 22.26
C MET A 61 2.75 18.06 23.68
N GLU A 62 2.14 19.22 23.86
CA GLU A 62 1.56 19.59 25.15
C GLU A 62 0.40 18.65 25.52
N THR A 63 -0.45 18.32 24.56
CA THR A 63 -1.51 17.35 24.77
C THR A 63 -0.94 15.98 25.14
N ILE A 64 0.07 15.53 24.42
CA ILE A 64 0.75 14.26 24.71
C ILE A 64 1.34 14.28 26.13
N LYS A 65 1.95 15.39 26.51
CA LYS A 65 2.52 15.52 27.85
C LYS A 65 1.43 15.39 28.92
N SER A 66 0.24 15.92 28.64
CA SER A 66 -0.88 15.82 29.61
C SER A 66 -1.32 14.37 29.83
N PHE A 67 -1.07 13.45 28.86
CA PHE A 67 -1.47 12.04 28.98
C PHE A 67 -0.82 11.37 30.19
N GLN A 68 0.43 11.73 30.51
CA GLN A 68 1.11 11.16 31.67
C GLN A 68 0.38 11.45 32.97
N ASN A 69 -0.20 12.65 33.07
CA ASN A 69 -0.88 13.09 34.31
C ASN A 69 -2.19 12.35 34.53
N VAL A 70 -2.80 11.82 33.47
CA VAL A 70 -4.10 11.16 33.52
C VAL A 70 -4.05 9.68 33.15
N GLY A 71 -2.86 9.14 32.91
CA GLY A 71 -2.66 7.71 32.64
C GLY A 71 -3.12 7.26 31.26
N VAL A 72 -3.15 8.14 30.27
CA VAL A 72 -3.45 7.77 28.88
C VAL A 72 -2.19 7.19 28.23
N ARG A 73 -2.33 6.04 27.57
CA ARG A 73 -1.25 5.32 26.90
C ARG A 73 -1.68 4.96 25.48
N ASP A 74 -0.76 4.36 24.74
CA ASP A 74 -1.01 3.78 23.40
C ASP A 74 -1.50 4.82 22.42
N PHE A 75 -0.67 5.82 22.19
CA PHE A 75 -0.95 6.89 21.25
C PHE A 75 0.24 7.09 20.31
N ARG A 76 -0.01 7.78 19.22
CA ARG A 76 1.05 8.13 18.26
C ARG A 76 0.77 9.48 17.63
N LEU A 77 1.78 10.37 17.64
CA LEU A 77 1.70 11.64 16.94
C LEU A 77 1.83 11.43 15.43
N ILE A 78 0.94 12.05 14.67
CA ILE A 78 1.02 12.06 13.21
C ILE A 78 1.87 13.25 12.78
N VAL A 79 2.99 12.98 12.12
CA VAL A 79 4.03 13.99 11.88
C VAL A 79 3.98 14.62 10.49
N LYS A 80 3.17 14.07 9.58
CA LYS A 80 3.08 14.60 8.21
C LYS A 80 1.73 14.24 7.57
N GLY A 81 1.42 14.92 6.47
CA GLY A 81 0.20 14.67 5.71
C GLY A 81 -0.96 15.51 6.17
N ASN A 82 -2.14 15.18 5.68
CA ASN A 82 -3.37 15.95 5.96
C ASN A 82 -3.77 15.91 7.45
N MET A 83 -3.32 14.90 8.16
CA MET A 83 -3.61 14.74 9.57
C MET A 83 -2.42 15.10 10.47
N GLN A 84 -1.48 15.87 9.95
CA GLN A 84 -0.32 16.34 10.71
C GLN A 84 -0.78 17.04 11.99
N ASN A 85 -0.13 16.71 13.10
CA ASN A 85 -0.43 17.20 14.46
C ASN A 85 -1.70 16.59 15.08
N ALA A 86 -2.34 15.64 14.41
CA ALA A 86 -3.32 14.78 15.06
C ALA A 86 -2.62 13.75 15.92
N ILE A 87 -3.33 13.20 16.88
CA ILE A 87 -2.81 12.15 17.74
C ILE A 87 -3.69 10.92 17.56
N SER A 88 -3.11 9.86 17.01
CA SER A 88 -3.81 8.59 16.87
C SER A 88 -3.96 7.95 18.23
N MET A 89 -5.18 7.54 18.56
CA MET A 89 -5.50 6.91 19.83
C MET A 89 -5.88 5.44 19.66
N GLY A 90 -5.64 4.88 18.49
CA GLY A 90 -5.73 3.46 18.21
C GLY A 90 -6.66 3.09 17.08
N LEU A 91 -6.44 1.89 16.57
CA LEU A 91 -7.29 1.22 15.58
C LEU A 91 -7.93 0.02 16.26
N PHE A 92 -9.25 -0.11 16.12
CA PHE A 92 -10.00 -1.13 16.85
C PHE A 92 -10.89 -1.91 15.88
N SER A 93 -11.05 -3.21 16.13
CA SER A 93 -11.85 -4.10 15.29
C SER A 93 -13.27 -4.30 15.81
N SER A 94 -13.58 -3.82 17.02
CA SER A 94 -14.91 -4.02 17.60
C SER A 94 -15.48 -2.71 18.14
N GLN A 95 -16.79 -2.62 18.11
CA GLN A 95 -17.51 -1.47 18.66
C GLN A 95 -17.28 -1.33 20.17
N ALA A 96 -17.19 -2.45 20.87
CA ALA A 96 -16.96 -2.44 22.31
C ALA A 96 -15.62 -1.81 22.66
N ALA A 97 -14.56 -2.17 21.91
CA ALA A 97 -13.23 -1.60 22.13
C ALA A 97 -13.20 -0.11 21.83
N VAL A 98 -13.87 0.31 20.75
CA VAL A 98 -14.01 1.74 20.41
C VAL A 98 -14.70 2.47 21.55
N ASN A 99 -15.83 1.97 22.00
CA ASN A 99 -16.61 2.61 23.06
C ASN A 99 -15.80 2.75 24.34
N ASN A 100 -15.05 1.73 24.70
CA ASN A 100 -14.19 1.80 25.89
C ASN A 100 -13.14 2.90 25.76
N ARG A 101 -12.50 2.99 24.58
CA ARG A 101 -11.47 4.01 24.35
C ARG A 101 -12.07 5.42 24.34
N LEU A 102 -13.22 5.58 23.67
CA LEU A 102 -13.91 6.87 23.65
C LEU A 102 -14.30 7.31 25.06
N ASN A 103 -14.85 6.41 25.85
CA ASN A 103 -15.26 6.72 27.22
C ASN A 103 -14.07 7.09 28.10
N GLU A 104 -12.97 6.37 27.97
CA GLU A 104 -11.73 6.67 28.69
C GLU A 104 -11.28 8.11 28.39
N LEU A 105 -11.19 8.45 27.12
CA LEU A 105 -10.67 9.75 26.69
C LEU A 105 -11.63 10.89 27.07
N LYS A 106 -12.94 10.67 26.90
CA LYS A 106 -13.94 11.68 27.26
C LYS A 106 -13.96 11.97 28.74
N LYS A 107 -13.85 10.93 29.57
CA LYS A 107 -13.79 11.11 31.04
C LYS A 107 -12.60 11.94 31.47
N LYS A 108 -11.52 11.92 30.70
CA LYS A 108 -10.30 12.65 31.02
C LYS A 108 -10.25 14.02 30.36
N GLY A 109 -11.35 14.44 29.73
CA GLY A 109 -11.48 15.78 29.17
C GLY A 109 -11.08 15.94 27.72
N TYR A 110 -10.76 14.86 27.03
CA TYR A 110 -10.41 14.93 25.61
C TYR A 110 -11.64 14.79 24.71
N LYS A 111 -11.50 15.17 23.46
CA LYS A 111 -12.57 15.13 22.47
C LYS A 111 -12.18 14.20 21.31
N PRO A 112 -12.27 12.89 21.51
CA PRO A 112 -11.89 11.95 20.45
C PRO A 112 -12.90 11.95 19.31
N VAL A 113 -12.36 11.70 18.12
CA VAL A 113 -13.13 11.48 16.90
C VAL A 113 -12.95 10.03 16.50
N VAL A 114 -13.99 9.38 15.97
CA VAL A 114 -13.91 8.02 15.43
C VAL A 114 -14.38 8.03 13.99
N VAL A 115 -13.63 7.33 13.13
CA VAL A 115 -13.97 7.19 11.73
C VAL A 115 -13.77 5.74 11.30
N PRO A 116 -14.54 5.26 10.31
CA PRO A 116 -14.26 3.96 9.71
C PRO A 116 -12.87 3.96 9.06
N TYR A 117 -12.19 2.83 9.13
CA TYR A 117 -10.87 2.66 8.55
C TYR A 117 -10.73 1.27 7.98
N SER A 118 -10.07 1.14 6.83
CA SER A 118 -9.75 -0.17 6.27
C SER A 118 -8.24 -0.30 6.17
N ASP A 119 -7.70 -1.46 6.58
CA ASP A 119 -6.28 -1.74 6.45
C ASP A 119 -5.95 -2.46 5.14
N GLY A 120 -6.83 -2.37 4.16
CA GLY A 120 -6.57 -2.89 2.83
C GLY A 120 -5.36 -2.22 2.18
N LYS A 121 -4.75 -2.93 1.26
CA LYS A 121 -3.53 -2.48 0.61
C LYS A 121 -3.74 -2.44 -0.90
N ARG A 122 -3.14 -1.44 -1.53
CA ARG A 122 -2.96 -1.46 -2.97
C ARG A 122 -1.65 -2.15 -3.27
N VAL A 123 -1.69 -3.11 -4.18
CA VAL A 123 -0.49 -3.78 -4.67
C VAL A 123 -0.41 -3.61 -6.18
N PHE A 124 0.81 -3.66 -6.68
CA PHE A 124 1.10 -3.41 -8.07
C PHE A 124 1.59 -4.67 -8.75
N TRP A 125 1.31 -4.76 -10.03
CA TRP A 125 1.70 -5.87 -10.88
C TRP A 125 2.28 -5.31 -12.17
N VAL A 126 3.29 -5.96 -12.68
CA VAL A 126 3.81 -5.67 -14.01
C VAL A 126 3.53 -6.89 -14.88
N ASP A 127 2.67 -6.73 -15.85
CA ASP A 127 2.37 -7.75 -16.83
C ASP A 127 3.28 -7.53 -18.02
N ALA A 128 4.04 -8.55 -18.39
CA ALA A 128 5.04 -8.42 -19.43
C ALA A 128 4.87 -9.48 -20.50
N LYS A 129 5.02 -9.05 -21.75
CA LYS A 129 5.09 -9.93 -22.90
C LYS A 129 6.53 -9.96 -23.37
N LEU A 130 7.13 -11.14 -23.38
CA LEU A 130 8.54 -11.32 -23.64
C LEU A 130 8.72 -12.12 -24.93
N SER A 131 9.90 -11.98 -25.53
CA SER A 131 10.32 -12.86 -26.60
C SER A 131 10.42 -14.30 -26.11
N THR A 132 10.17 -15.26 -26.98
CA THR A 132 10.42 -16.68 -26.68
C THR A 132 11.88 -17.06 -26.88
N ASP A 133 12.73 -16.12 -27.29
CA ASP A 133 14.16 -16.35 -27.41
C ASP A 133 14.74 -16.69 -26.05
N GLN A 134 15.41 -17.83 -25.94
CA GLN A 134 15.91 -18.33 -24.66
C GLN A 134 16.95 -17.39 -24.03
N ALA A 135 17.78 -16.75 -24.85
CA ALA A 135 18.79 -15.84 -24.35
C ALA A 135 18.14 -14.60 -23.69
N ILE A 136 17.05 -14.12 -24.28
CA ILE A 136 16.30 -12.98 -23.69
C ILE A 136 15.58 -13.40 -22.42
N LEU A 137 14.97 -14.57 -22.41
CA LEU A 137 14.31 -15.09 -21.22
C LEU A 137 15.31 -15.31 -20.09
N ASP A 138 16.49 -15.84 -20.40
CA ASP A 138 17.53 -16.03 -19.40
C ASP A 138 17.96 -14.69 -18.81
N LYS A 139 18.08 -13.65 -19.64
CA LYS A 139 18.41 -12.31 -19.17
C LYS A 139 17.34 -11.79 -18.20
N VAL A 140 16.08 -11.96 -18.55
CA VAL A 140 14.97 -11.51 -17.69
C VAL A 140 15.04 -12.20 -16.33
N PHE A 141 15.21 -13.50 -16.32
CA PHE A 141 15.13 -14.27 -15.08
C PHE A 141 16.45 -14.38 -14.31
N ASN A 142 17.53 -13.78 -14.82
CA ASN A 142 18.82 -13.71 -14.13
C ASN A 142 19.25 -12.29 -13.81
N ASP A 143 18.46 -11.30 -14.15
CA ASP A 143 18.76 -9.89 -13.91
C ASP A 143 17.69 -9.27 -12.99
N TYR A 144 17.49 -7.99 -13.09
CA TYR A 144 16.63 -7.22 -12.19
C TYR A 144 15.23 -7.82 -11.97
N PRO A 145 14.53 -8.30 -13.01
CA PRO A 145 13.19 -8.90 -12.79
C PRO A 145 13.18 -10.13 -11.88
N SER A 146 14.31 -10.81 -11.73
CA SER A 146 14.40 -11.99 -10.87
C SER A 146 14.16 -11.68 -9.39
N ARG A 147 14.21 -10.41 -9.01
CA ARG A 147 13.93 -9.95 -7.64
C ARG A 147 12.45 -10.05 -7.29
N PHE A 148 11.59 -10.20 -8.27
CA PHE A 148 10.15 -10.18 -8.11
C PHE A 148 9.57 -11.56 -8.36
N SER A 149 8.54 -11.91 -7.59
CA SER A 149 7.76 -13.11 -7.88
C SER A 149 7.07 -12.96 -9.22
N SER A 150 6.96 -14.04 -9.96
CA SER A 150 6.28 -14.03 -11.25
C SER A 150 5.57 -15.35 -11.50
N VAL A 151 4.52 -15.27 -12.29
CA VAL A 151 3.80 -16.46 -12.78
C VAL A 151 3.59 -16.32 -14.28
N PRO A 152 3.72 -17.43 -15.04
CA PRO A 152 3.33 -17.40 -16.44
C PRO A 152 1.83 -17.26 -16.57
N VAL A 153 1.40 -16.44 -17.52
CA VAL A 153 -0.01 -16.19 -17.78
C VAL A 153 -0.25 -16.28 -19.28
N LYS A 154 -1.51 -16.49 -19.66
CA LYS A 154 -1.88 -16.41 -21.06
C LYS A 154 -1.83 -14.97 -21.51
N CYS A 155 -1.27 -14.72 -22.68
CA CYS A 155 -1.18 -13.34 -23.19
C CYS A 155 -2.56 -12.71 -23.39
N THR A 156 -3.61 -13.50 -23.56
CA THR A 156 -4.98 -13.00 -23.66
C THR A 156 -5.55 -12.54 -22.33
N GLU A 157 -4.91 -12.86 -21.23
CA GLU A 157 -5.35 -12.48 -19.87
C GLU A 157 -4.75 -11.16 -19.39
N ILE A 158 -3.84 -10.57 -20.16
CA ILE A 158 -3.21 -9.32 -19.79
C ILE A 158 -3.55 -8.23 -20.80
N ALA A 159 -3.57 -6.99 -20.33
CA ALA A 159 -4.07 -5.85 -21.10
C ALA A 159 -2.94 -5.09 -21.81
N ILE A 160 -2.05 -5.82 -22.47
CA ILE A 160 -0.99 -5.19 -23.27
C ILE A 160 -1.52 -4.95 -24.67
N GLU A 161 -1.50 -3.70 -25.11
CA GLU A 161 -1.97 -3.34 -26.44
C GLU A 161 -1.06 -3.92 -27.51
N SER A 162 -1.68 -4.33 -28.62
CA SER A 162 -0.96 -4.73 -29.81
C SER A 162 -0.29 -3.52 -30.45
N GLU A 163 0.87 -3.72 -31.09
CA GLU A 163 1.53 -2.67 -31.84
C GLU A 163 0.68 -2.11 -32.97
N TYR A 164 -0.32 -2.86 -33.39
CA TYR A 164 -1.17 -2.51 -34.52
C TYR A 164 -2.56 -2.06 -34.12
N SER A 165 -2.82 -1.89 -32.85
CA SER A 165 -4.14 -1.44 -32.38
C SER A 165 -4.23 0.08 -32.28
#